data_3131aa6f6e2d0805fa016569a72d0bef
#
_entry.id   3131aa6f6e2d0805fa016569a72d0bef
#
_cell.length_a   1.000
_cell.length_b   1.000
_cell.length_c   1.000
_cell.angle_alpha   90.00
_cell.angle_beta   90.00
_cell.angle_gamma   90.00
#
_symmetry.space_group_name_H-M   'P 1'
#
loop_
_entity.id
_entity.type
_entity.pdbx_description
1 polymer ?
#
loop_
_entity_poly.entity_id
_entity_poly.type
_entity_poly.pdbx_seq_one_letter_code
_entity_poly.pdbx_strand_id
1 'polypeptide(L)'
;DLKANIFKKPNNKTKNFLPFGSIISAINENKKFVKFEKNKWLKKKDIKKISHKEKNFLKIFKLFLKTKYIWGGKSYKGIDCSALLQLFYFYNESFYPRDTKDQIKYSNKNSKKKIFKKGDIIFWKGHVGMCLNQSRFIHAYGPKKRVLIMPINFTIKVIQKTAKLMVKKISNIKKY
;
A
#
# COMPACT_ATOMS: atom_id res chain seq x y z
N ASP A 1 6.48 -3.25 9.36
CA ASP A 1 6.22 -1.90 9.90
C ASP A 1 6.47 -0.81 8.86
N LEU A 2 5.80 0.34 9.00
CA LEU A 2 6.03 1.52 8.16
C LEU A 2 7.38 2.20 8.41
N LYS A 3 8.03 1.88 9.53
CA LYS A 3 9.31 2.42 9.97
C LYS A 3 10.14 1.31 10.59
N ALA A 4 11.31 1.04 10.03
CA ALA A 4 12.30 0.14 10.62
C ALA A 4 13.29 0.95 11.45
N ASN A 5 13.31 0.76 12.76
CA ASN A 5 14.19 1.51 13.65
C ASN A 5 15.66 1.17 13.38
N ILE A 6 16.52 2.19 13.34
CA ILE A 6 17.98 2.05 13.24
C ILE A 6 18.57 1.92 14.64
N PHE A 7 19.53 1.02 14.78
CA PHE A 7 20.31 0.78 16.01
C PHE A 7 21.77 1.09 15.75
N LYS A 8 22.46 1.75 16.71
CA LYS A 8 23.90 2.03 16.66
C LYS A 8 24.73 0.74 16.82
N LYS A 9 24.27 -0.13 17.70
CA LYS A 9 24.71 -1.51 17.96
C LYS A 9 23.48 -2.36 18.21
N PRO A 10 23.53 -3.70 18.13
CA PRO A 10 22.43 -4.54 18.60
C PRO A 10 21.92 -4.08 19.97
N ASN A 11 20.60 -3.89 20.10
CA ASN A 11 19.90 -3.39 21.28
C ASN A 11 20.10 -1.90 21.65
N ASN A 12 20.94 -1.14 20.96
CA ASN A 12 21.09 0.31 21.19
C ASN A 12 20.32 1.09 20.11
N LYS A 13 19.03 1.34 20.37
CA LYS A 13 18.11 2.02 19.45
C LYS A 13 18.45 3.50 19.34
N THR A 14 18.42 4.03 18.13
CA THR A 14 18.52 5.47 17.83
C THR A 14 17.13 6.10 17.61
N LYS A 15 17.08 7.41 17.43
CA LYS A 15 15.87 8.14 17.00
C LYS A 15 15.59 7.98 15.50
N ASN A 16 16.56 7.46 14.72
CA ASN A 16 16.48 7.32 13.28
C ASN A 16 15.78 6.03 12.87
N PHE A 17 15.22 6.01 11.69
CA PHE A 17 14.57 4.85 11.10
C PHE A 17 14.65 4.90 9.56
N LEU A 18 14.44 3.75 8.93
CA LEU A 18 14.18 3.65 7.50
C LEU A 18 12.67 3.53 7.24
N PRO A 19 12.12 4.26 6.25
CA PRO A 19 10.73 4.12 5.87
C PRO A 19 10.48 2.80 5.12
N PHE A 20 9.21 2.37 5.10
CA PHE A 20 8.77 1.23 4.29
C PHE A 20 9.17 1.39 2.82
N GLY A 21 9.71 0.34 2.21
CA GLY A 21 10.20 0.35 0.84
C GLY A 21 11.66 0.78 0.69
N SER A 22 12.38 1.13 1.77
CA SER A 22 13.83 1.35 1.71
C SER A 22 14.57 0.07 1.38
N ILE A 23 15.56 0.18 0.49
CA ILE A 23 16.45 -0.92 0.11
C ILE A 23 17.80 -0.69 0.78
N ILE A 24 18.39 -1.74 1.31
CA ILE A 24 19.71 -1.74 1.93
C ILE A 24 20.55 -2.91 1.42
N SER A 25 21.88 -2.75 1.49
CA SER A 25 22.83 -3.84 1.31
C SER A 25 23.31 -4.33 2.67
N ALA A 26 23.19 -5.64 2.94
CA ALA A 26 23.68 -6.25 4.17
C ALA A 26 25.20 -6.36 4.12
N ILE A 27 25.90 -5.83 5.15
CA ILE A 27 27.35 -5.92 5.30
C ILE A 27 27.71 -7.08 6.23
N ASN A 28 26.94 -7.25 7.31
CA ASN A 28 27.13 -8.28 8.33
C ASN A 28 25.82 -8.57 9.04
N GLU A 29 25.71 -9.71 9.69
CA GLU A 29 24.51 -10.05 10.45
C GLU A 29 24.82 -10.94 11.65
N ASN A 30 23.93 -10.90 12.62
CA ASN A 30 23.87 -11.86 13.72
C ASN A 30 22.49 -12.51 13.79
N LYS A 31 22.21 -13.27 14.84
CA LYS A 31 20.92 -13.99 15.00
C LYS A 31 19.70 -13.09 14.86
N LYS A 32 19.75 -11.84 15.33
CA LYS A 32 18.57 -10.94 15.42
C LYS A 32 18.68 -9.66 14.58
N PHE A 33 19.88 -9.27 14.16
CA PHE A 33 20.13 -7.98 13.51
C PHE A 33 20.94 -8.13 12.22
N VAL A 34 20.76 -7.17 11.32
CA VAL A 34 21.57 -6.98 10.10
C VAL A 34 22.23 -5.61 10.15
N LYS A 35 23.56 -5.57 9.91
CA LYS A 35 24.33 -4.36 9.72
C LYS A 35 24.28 -3.95 8.24
N PHE A 36 23.97 -2.70 7.95
CA PHE A 36 23.91 -2.19 6.58
C PHE A 36 24.83 -0.99 6.36
N GLU A 37 25.38 -0.41 7.43
CA GLU A 37 26.34 0.68 7.38
C GLU A 37 27.13 0.72 8.71
N LYS A 38 28.24 1.47 8.76
CA LYS A 38 28.99 1.68 10.01
C LYS A 38 28.05 2.21 11.10
N ASN A 39 27.97 1.51 12.21
CA ASN A 39 27.10 1.85 13.35
C ASN A 39 25.59 1.95 12.99
N LYS A 40 25.13 1.23 11.95
CA LYS A 40 23.71 1.18 11.60
C LYS A 40 23.24 -0.26 11.41
N TRP A 41 22.32 -0.66 12.26
CA TRP A 41 21.74 -1.98 12.31
C TRP A 41 20.22 -1.93 12.24
N LEU A 42 19.61 -2.95 11.65
CA LEU A 42 18.15 -3.18 11.64
C LEU A 42 17.85 -4.54 12.27
N LYS A 43 16.65 -4.68 12.84
CA LYS A 43 16.16 -6.00 13.24
C LYS A 43 15.80 -6.83 12.01
N LYS A 44 16.23 -8.11 11.99
CA LYS A 44 15.88 -9.04 10.90
C LYS A 44 14.38 -9.17 10.64
N LYS A 45 13.56 -9.06 11.69
CA LYS A 45 12.10 -9.09 11.54
C LYS A 45 11.51 -7.92 10.73
N ASP A 46 12.21 -6.78 10.68
CA ASP A 46 11.75 -5.56 10.01
C ASP A 46 12.16 -5.50 8.53
N ILE A 47 12.94 -6.46 8.06
CA ILE A 47 13.43 -6.54 6.69
C ILE A 47 13.05 -7.86 6.02
N LYS A 48 13.10 -7.88 4.71
CA LYS A 48 12.92 -9.06 3.87
C LYS A 48 13.99 -9.08 2.78
N LYS A 49 14.36 -10.26 2.29
CA LYS A 49 15.19 -10.37 1.09
C LYS A 49 14.49 -9.67 -0.07
N ILE A 50 15.26 -9.04 -0.97
CA ILE A 50 14.68 -8.35 -2.13
C ILE A 50 13.83 -9.30 -3.00
N SER A 51 14.24 -10.57 -3.10
CA SER A 51 13.49 -11.61 -3.82
C SER A 51 12.17 -12.03 -3.16
N HIS A 52 11.88 -11.56 -1.92
CA HIS A 52 10.64 -11.92 -1.24
C HIS A 52 9.43 -11.25 -1.90
N LYS A 53 8.46 -12.06 -2.31
CA LYS A 53 7.18 -11.58 -2.84
C LYS A 53 6.08 -11.76 -1.80
N GLU A 54 5.39 -10.68 -1.45
CA GLU A 54 4.23 -10.74 -0.55
C GLU A 54 2.95 -10.92 -1.34
N LYS A 55 2.51 -12.17 -1.44
CA LYS A 55 1.26 -12.51 -2.17
C LYS A 55 0.00 -11.99 -1.49
N ASN A 56 0.05 -11.77 -0.17
CA ASN A 56 -1.08 -11.26 0.58
C ASN A 56 -1.05 -9.74 0.67
N PHE A 57 -1.65 -9.07 -0.31
CA PHE A 57 -1.75 -7.61 -0.37
C PHE A 57 -2.32 -6.97 0.92
N LEU A 58 -3.15 -7.71 1.68
CA LEU A 58 -3.71 -7.21 2.94
C LEU A 58 -2.64 -6.86 3.96
N LYS A 59 -1.52 -7.59 3.98
CA LYS A 59 -0.42 -7.28 4.89
C LYS A 59 0.16 -5.91 4.63
N ILE A 60 0.38 -5.56 3.35
CA ILE A 60 0.92 -4.25 2.96
C ILE A 60 -0.11 -3.15 3.21
N PHE A 61 -1.35 -3.31 2.73
CA PHE A 61 -2.37 -2.26 2.88
C PHE A 61 -2.72 -1.97 4.35
N LYS A 62 -2.76 -3.01 5.20
CA LYS A 62 -3.04 -2.83 6.63
C LYS A 62 -1.93 -2.05 7.35
N LEU A 63 -0.68 -2.10 6.90
CA LEU A 63 0.38 -1.26 7.46
C LEU A 63 0.04 0.23 7.34
N PHE A 64 -0.63 0.63 6.26
CA PHE A 64 -0.99 2.03 6.00
C PHE A 64 -2.32 2.46 6.63
N LEU A 65 -3.05 1.59 7.33
CA LEU A 65 -4.28 1.99 8.02
C LEU A 65 -4.04 3.19 8.94
N LYS A 66 -4.96 4.17 8.90
CA LYS A 66 -4.88 5.45 9.64
C LYS A 66 -3.78 6.41 9.16
N THR A 67 -2.90 6.03 8.23
CA THR A 67 -1.96 6.97 7.62
C THR A 67 -2.72 8.14 7.00
N LYS A 68 -2.20 9.36 7.17
CA LYS A 68 -2.81 10.58 6.61
C LYS A 68 -2.97 10.47 5.10
N TYR A 69 -4.09 10.97 4.58
CA TYR A 69 -4.21 11.22 3.16
C TYR A 69 -3.45 12.49 2.81
N ILE A 70 -2.52 12.39 1.87
CA ILE A 70 -1.84 13.54 1.25
C ILE A 70 -1.87 13.31 -0.26
N TRP A 71 -2.40 14.26 -1.00
CA TRP A 71 -2.35 14.24 -2.47
C TRP A 71 -0.90 14.16 -2.95
N GLY A 72 -0.58 13.24 -3.85
CA GLY A 72 0.79 12.99 -4.30
C GLY A 72 1.66 12.23 -3.28
N GLY A 73 1.17 12.00 -2.06
CA GLY A 73 1.89 11.29 -1.02
C GLY A 73 2.08 9.80 -1.33
N LYS A 74 3.25 9.26 -0.98
CA LYS A 74 3.62 7.85 -1.18
C LYS A 74 4.48 7.28 -0.05
N SER A 75 4.28 7.75 1.17
CA SER A 75 5.11 7.35 2.32
C SER A 75 4.29 7.23 3.61
N TYR A 76 4.98 6.83 4.67
CA TYR A 76 4.40 6.79 6.03
C TYR A 76 3.93 8.17 6.55
N LYS A 77 4.45 9.28 6.00
CA LYS A 77 4.01 10.65 6.35
C LYS A 77 2.64 10.98 5.77
N GLY A 78 2.31 10.38 4.65
CA GLY A 78 1.05 10.51 3.97
C GLY A 78 1.03 9.77 2.64
N ILE A 79 -0.14 9.32 2.24
CA ILE A 79 -0.34 8.50 1.05
C ILE A 79 -1.66 8.84 0.38
N ASP A 80 -1.70 8.82 -0.96
CA ASP A 80 -2.94 8.90 -1.72
C ASP A 80 -3.45 7.51 -2.17
N CYS A 81 -4.60 7.50 -2.82
CA CYS A 81 -5.28 6.26 -3.18
C CYS A 81 -4.51 5.43 -4.21
N SER A 82 -3.93 6.05 -5.21
CA SER A 82 -3.18 5.37 -6.26
C SER A 82 -1.80 4.91 -5.79
N ALA A 83 -1.14 5.68 -4.92
CA ALA A 83 0.12 5.27 -4.30
C ALA A 83 -0.04 4.06 -3.39
N LEU A 84 -1.16 3.95 -2.65
CA LEU A 84 -1.43 2.78 -1.81
C LEU A 84 -1.45 1.50 -2.64
N LEU A 85 -2.05 1.53 -3.83
CA LEU A 85 -2.06 0.42 -4.76
C LEU A 85 -0.68 0.20 -5.40
N GLN A 86 -0.02 1.28 -5.86
CA GLN A 86 1.30 1.21 -6.46
C GLN A 86 2.36 0.58 -5.53
N LEU A 87 2.35 0.92 -4.25
CA LEU A 87 3.31 0.40 -3.28
C LEU A 87 3.27 -1.12 -3.13
N PHE A 88 2.12 -1.75 -3.28
CA PHE A 88 2.03 -3.20 -3.29
C PHE A 88 2.77 -3.81 -4.47
N TYR A 89 2.60 -3.24 -5.66
CA TYR A 89 3.30 -3.71 -6.85
C TYR A 89 4.80 -3.43 -6.76
N PHE A 90 5.18 -2.23 -6.34
CA PHE A 90 6.58 -1.84 -6.12
C PHE A 90 7.29 -2.77 -5.11
N TYR A 91 6.63 -3.10 -3.99
CA TYR A 91 7.16 -4.05 -3.01
C TYR A 91 7.42 -5.44 -3.61
N ASN A 92 6.65 -5.82 -4.61
CA ASN A 92 6.80 -7.08 -5.33
C ASN A 92 7.67 -6.94 -6.61
N GLU A 93 8.48 -5.87 -6.71
CA GLU A 93 9.35 -5.57 -7.86
C GLU A 93 8.59 -5.56 -9.19
N SER A 94 7.35 -5.10 -9.17
CA SER A 94 6.52 -5.02 -10.35
C SER A 94 6.15 -3.57 -10.64
N PHE A 95 6.17 -3.23 -11.92
CA PHE A 95 5.70 -1.93 -12.36
C PHE A 95 4.19 -1.78 -12.17
N TYR A 96 3.77 -0.63 -11.68
CA TYR A 96 2.39 -0.19 -11.70
C TYR A 96 2.34 1.34 -11.83
N PRO A 97 1.45 1.91 -12.67
CA PRO A 97 1.42 3.36 -12.90
C PRO A 97 1.16 4.14 -11.62
N ARG A 98 1.68 5.38 -11.57
CA ARG A 98 1.53 6.24 -10.41
C ARG A 98 0.10 6.78 -10.25
N ASP A 99 -0.50 7.24 -11.34
CA ASP A 99 -1.75 7.97 -11.32
C ASP A 99 -2.95 7.09 -11.65
N THR A 100 -4.08 7.37 -11.00
CA THR A 100 -5.32 6.61 -11.20
C THR A 100 -5.75 6.54 -12.66
N LYS A 101 -5.54 7.61 -13.44
CA LYS A 101 -5.84 7.67 -14.88
C LYS A 101 -5.12 6.57 -15.65
N ASP A 102 -3.83 6.39 -15.36
CA ASP A 102 -3.00 5.40 -16.04
C ASP A 102 -3.18 4.00 -15.44
N GLN A 103 -3.45 3.90 -14.15
CA GLN A 103 -3.82 2.64 -13.51
C GLN A 103 -5.10 2.04 -14.12
N ILE A 104 -6.10 2.87 -14.45
CA ILE A 104 -7.32 2.43 -15.15
C ILE A 104 -6.98 1.81 -16.53
N LYS A 105 -6.08 2.45 -17.30
CA LYS A 105 -5.67 1.94 -18.61
C LYS A 105 -4.86 0.65 -18.48
N TYR A 106 -3.92 0.62 -17.54
CA TYR A 106 -3.00 -0.49 -17.31
C TYR A 106 -3.69 -1.75 -16.75
N SER A 107 -4.77 -1.58 -15.99
CA SER A 107 -5.49 -2.68 -15.35
C SER A 107 -6.25 -3.54 -16.36
N ASN A 108 -6.37 -4.85 -16.05
CA ASN A 108 -7.09 -5.82 -16.88
C ASN A 108 -8.55 -5.40 -17.15
N LYS A 109 -9.19 -6.12 -18.08
CA LYS A 109 -10.55 -5.84 -18.58
C LYS A 109 -11.56 -5.54 -17.47
N ASN A 110 -12.45 -4.62 -17.79
CA ASN A 110 -13.59 -4.24 -16.99
C ASN A 110 -14.50 -5.46 -16.76
N SER A 111 -14.79 -5.79 -15.52
CA SER A 111 -15.80 -6.78 -15.20
C SER A 111 -17.06 -6.06 -14.68
N LYS A 112 -18.19 -6.27 -15.34
CA LYS A 112 -19.51 -5.88 -14.85
C LYS A 112 -19.92 -6.85 -13.74
N LYS A 113 -19.28 -6.73 -12.57
CA LYS A 113 -19.56 -7.63 -11.45
C LYS A 113 -20.73 -7.14 -10.61
N LYS A 114 -21.68 -8.03 -10.31
CA LYS A 114 -22.69 -7.82 -9.27
C LYS A 114 -22.17 -8.13 -7.86
N ILE A 115 -21.16 -9.03 -7.74
CA ILE A 115 -20.57 -9.49 -6.47
C ILE A 115 -19.06 -9.20 -6.47
N PHE A 116 -18.62 -8.44 -5.49
CA PHE A 116 -17.21 -8.16 -5.27
C PHE A 116 -16.49 -9.33 -4.61
N LYS A 117 -15.19 -9.45 -4.88
CA LYS A 117 -14.31 -10.46 -4.28
C LYS A 117 -13.06 -9.81 -3.70
N LYS A 118 -12.39 -10.52 -2.80
CA LYS A 118 -11.06 -10.13 -2.30
C LYS A 118 -10.10 -9.88 -3.47
N GLY A 119 -9.45 -8.71 -3.48
CA GLY A 119 -8.52 -8.30 -4.53
C GLY A 119 -9.16 -7.59 -5.72
N ASP A 120 -10.49 -7.42 -5.75
CA ASP A 120 -11.10 -6.55 -6.75
C ASP A 120 -10.71 -5.10 -6.49
N ILE A 121 -10.35 -4.40 -7.56
CA ILE A 121 -9.97 -3.00 -7.56
C ILE A 121 -11.10 -2.21 -8.18
N ILE A 122 -11.60 -1.20 -7.48
CA ILE A 122 -12.67 -0.33 -7.97
C ILE A 122 -12.06 1.03 -8.29
N PHE A 123 -12.28 1.48 -9.52
CA PHE A 123 -11.79 2.76 -10.04
C PHE A 123 -12.92 3.75 -10.28
N TRP A 124 -12.68 4.99 -9.90
CA TRP A 124 -13.42 6.19 -10.31
C TRP A 124 -12.47 7.14 -11.04
N LYS A 125 -12.98 8.21 -11.63
CA LYS A 125 -12.13 9.29 -12.11
C LYS A 125 -11.37 9.92 -10.93
N GLY A 126 -10.04 9.76 -10.90
CA GLY A 126 -9.19 10.33 -9.84
C GLY A 126 -9.24 9.59 -8.50
N HIS A 127 -9.89 8.41 -8.42
CA HIS A 127 -9.93 7.64 -7.18
C HIS A 127 -9.87 6.14 -7.41
N VAL A 128 -9.28 5.42 -6.46
CA VAL A 128 -9.16 3.97 -6.50
C VAL A 128 -9.10 3.38 -5.09
N GLY A 129 -9.51 2.13 -4.97
CA GLY A 129 -9.30 1.34 -3.77
C GLY A 129 -9.53 -0.14 -4.03
N MET A 130 -9.37 -0.96 -3.00
CA MET A 130 -9.34 -2.41 -3.11
C MET A 130 -10.30 -3.11 -2.17
N CYS A 131 -11.00 -4.11 -2.68
CA CYS A 131 -11.90 -4.96 -1.91
C CYS A 131 -11.10 -5.95 -1.05
N LEU A 132 -11.37 -5.94 0.24
CA LEU A 132 -10.81 -6.88 1.22
C LEU A 132 -11.57 -8.20 1.21
N ASN A 133 -12.86 -8.13 0.92
CA ASN A 133 -13.80 -9.24 0.77
C ASN A 133 -15.03 -8.73 -0.03
N GLN A 134 -16.16 -9.41 0.08
CA GLN A 134 -17.40 -9.06 -0.63
C GLN A 134 -18.04 -7.77 -0.15
N SER A 135 -17.77 -7.33 1.08
CA SER A 135 -18.45 -6.20 1.72
C SER A 135 -17.56 -5.04 2.14
N ARG A 136 -16.25 -5.28 2.30
CA ARG A 136 -15.28 -4.31 2.85
C ARG A 136 -14.26 -3.89 1.81
N PHE A 137 -13.93 -2.61 1.85
CA PHE A 137 -13.09 -1.90 0.89
C PHE A 137 -12.08 -1.01 1.60
N ILE A 138 -10.81 -1.06 1.21
CA ILE A 138 -9.74 -0.21 1.75
C ILE A 138 -9.31 0.82 0.72
N HIS A 139 -9.17 2.06 1.14
CA HIS A 139 -8.68 3.15 0.31
C HIS A 139 -8.06 4.28 1.14
N ALA A 140 -7.17 5.06 0.53
CA ALA A 140 -6.78 6.36 1.06
C ALA A 140 -7.83 7.38 0.59
N TYR A 141 -8.61 7.94 1.52
CA TYR A 141 -9.80 8.72 1.20
C TYR A 141 -9.66 10.18 1.61
N GLY A 142 -9.56 11.07 0.63
CA GLY A 142 -9.35 12.51 0.82
C GLY A 142 -10.35 13.17 1.77
N PRO A 143 -11.67 12.98 1.60
CA PRO A 143 -12.68 13.56 2.49
C PRO A 143 -12.56 13.13 3.96
N LYS A 144 -12.00 11.95 4.23
CA LYS A 144 -11.72 11.46 5.59
C LYS A 144 -10.26 11.66 6.01
N LYS A 145 -9.43 12.28 5.16
CA LYS A 145 -8.02 12.62 5.41
C LYS A 145 -7.13 11.46 5.86
N ARG A 146 -7.48 10.23 5.51
CA ARG A 146 -6.71 9.02 5.93
C ARG A 146 -7.02 7.78 5.12
N VAL A 147 -6.18 6.76 5.30
CA VAL A 147 -6.45 5.39 4.85
C VAL A 147 -7.43 4.74 5.83
N LEU A 148 -8.51 4.16 5.31
CA LEU A 148 -9.54 3.53 6.12
C LEU A 148 -10.24 2.39 5.37
N ILE A 149 -10.99 1.60 6.12
CA ILE A 149 -11.84 0.53 5.60
C ILE A 149 -13.29 0.98 5.71
N MET A 150 -14.03 0.86 4.60
CA MET A 150 -15.44 1.22 4.53
C MET A 150 -16.26 0.07 3.89
N PRO A 151 -17.60 0.02 4.12
CA PRO A 151 -18.47 -0.87 3.34
C PRO A 151 -18.50 -0.47 1.87
N ILE A 152 -18.40 -1.44 0.95
CA ILE A 152 -18.25 -1.19 -0.49
C ILE A 152 -19.45 -0.40 -1.03
N ASN A 153 -20.68 -0.91 -0.84
CA ASN A 153 -21.88 -0.30 -1.38
C ASN A 153 -22.13 1.10 -0.81
N PHE A 154 -21.84 1.29 0.48
CA PHE A 154 -21.90 2.61 1.11
C PHE A 154 -20.89 3.57 0.46
N THR A 155 -19.64 3.12 0.25
CA THR A 155 -18.58 3.95 -0.36
C THR A 155 -18.96 4.37 -1.78
N ILE A 156 -19.47 3.44 -2.59
CA ILE A 156 -19.95 3.75 -3.95
C ILE A 156 -21.03 4.82 -3.93
N LYS A 157 -22.06 4.66 -3.08
CA LYS A 157 -23.16 5.63 -2.93
C LYS A 157 -22.67 6.99 -2.45
N VAL A 158 -21.76 7.02 -1.46
CA VAL A 158 -21.19 8.27 -0.93
C VAL A 158 -20.40 9.01 -2.01
N ILE A 159 -19.51 8.34 -2.72
CA ILE A 159 -18.70 8.95 -3.78
C ILE A 159 -19.60 9.47 -4.91
N GLN A 160 -20.62 8.70 -5.30
CA GLN A 160 -21.60 9.13 -6.30
C GLN A 160 -22.36 10.39 -5.84
N LYS A 161 -22.83 10.41 -4.58
CA LYS A 161 -23.60 11.54 -4.04
C LYS A 161 -22.76 12.79 -3.87
N THR A 162 -21.56 12.67 -3.28
CA THR A 162 -20.73 13.83 -2.87
C THR A 162 -19.83 14.36 -3.97
N ALA A 163 -19.26 13.48 -4.79
CA ALA A 163 -18.32 13.84 -5.85
C ALA A 163 -18.89 13.71 -7.27
N LYS A 164 -20.16 13.23 -7.41
CA LYS A 164 -20.81 12.96 -8.71
C LYS A 164 -20.01 11.99 -9.60
N LEU A 165 -19.23 11.09 -8.98
CA LEU A 165 -18.40 10.13 -9.70
C LEU A 165 -19.04 8.74 -9.73
N MET A 166 -19.18 8.20 -10.95
CA MET A 166 -19.57 6.81 -11.17
C MET A 166 -18.35 5.88 -11.21
N VAL A 167 -18.57 4.62 -10.86
CA VAL A 167 -17.53 3.58 -11.03
C VAL A 167 -17.17 3.48 -12.51
N LYS A 168 -15.88 3.70 -12.81
CA LYS A 168 -15.34 3.68 -14.17
C LYS A 168 -14.94 2.28 -14.60
N LYS A 169 -14.33 1.54 -13.69
CA LYS A 169 -13.78 0.21 -13.98
C LYS A 169 -13.69 -0.63 -12.71
N ILE A 170 -13.94 -1.91 -12.88
CA ILE A 170 -13.62 -2.91 -11.86
C ILE A 170 -12.61 -3.88 -12.47
N SER A 171 -11.50 -4.06 -11.79
CA SER A 171 -10.42 -4.96 -12.19
C SER A 171 -10.10 -5.90 -11.04
N ASN A 172 -9.04 -6.68 -11.18
CA ASN A 172 -8.57 -7.53 -10.09
C ASN A 172 -7.04 -7.37 -9.96
N ILE A 173 -6.54 -7.51 -8.74
CA ILE A 173 -5.11 -7.52 -8.50
C ILE A 173 -4.49 -8.73 -9.20
N LYS A 174 -3.43 -8.52 -9.97
CA LYS A 174 -2.69 -9.64 -10.58
C LYS A 174 -2.10 -10.50 -9.46
N LYS A 175 -2.19 -11.81 -9.59
CA LYS A 175 -1.43 -12.76 -8.77
C LYS A 175 0.03 -12.72 -9.24
N TYR A 176 0.96 -12.68 -8.30
CA TYR A 176 2.40 -12.81 -8.51
C TYR A 176 2.85 -14.22 -8.13
#